data_7e162af4c553b47bec789bca8c1eab32
#
_entry.id   7e162af4c553b47bec789bca8c1eab32
#
_cell.length_a   1.000
_cell.length_b   1.000
_cell.length_c   1.000
_cell.angle_alpha   90.00
_cell.angle_beta   90.00
_cell.angle_gamma   90.00
#
_symmetry.space_group_name_H-M   'P 1'
#
loop_
_entity.id
_entity.type
_entity.pdbx_description
1 polymer ?
#
loop_
_entity_poly.entity_id
_entity_poly.type
_entity_poly.pdbx_seq_one_letter_code
_entity_poly.pdbx_strand_id
1 'polypeptide(L)' 'MVASMKKRRLAALLRQIRVDAKLTQGQVAVRIGQRQSYVSKYESGEQRLDLIELEAVCKAVGIPLAEFVRRYLEG' A
#
# COMPACT_ATOMS: atom_id res chain seq x y z
N MET A 1 -5.49 18.46 -8.17
CA MET A 1 -6.16 17.58 -9.15
C MET A 1 -5.30 16.39 -9.50
N VAL A 2 -4.23 16.59 -10.27
CA VAL A 2 -3.38 15.45 -10.68
C VAL A 2 -2.77 14.75 -9.48
N ALA A 3 -2.25 15.50 -8.50
CA ALA A 3 -1.67 14.92 -7.30
C ALA A 3 -2.70 14.13 -6.48
N SER A 4 -3.93 14.65 -6.41
CA SER A 4 -5.01 13.97 -5.70
C SER A 4 -5.41 12.67 -6.38
N MET A 5 -5.46 12.65 -7.70
CA MET A 5 -5.77 11.45 -8.47
C MET A 5 -4.67 10.40 -8.31
N LYS A 6 -3.40 10.81 -8.35
CA LYS A 6 -2.26 9.90 -8.13
C LYS A 6 -2.26 9.31 -6.74
N LYS A 7 -2.61 10.12 -5.74
CA LYS A 7 -2.70 9.66 -4.36
C LYS A 7 -3.78 8.59 -4.21
N ARG A 8 -4.93 8.77 -4.85
CA ARG A 8 -6.03 7.79 -4.82
C ARG A 8 -5.64 6.51 -5.53
N ARG A 9 -4.94 6.62 -6.65
CA ARG A 9 -4.48 5.45 -7.39
C ARG A 9 -3.48 4.63 -6.57
N LEU A 10 -2.57 5.31 -5.89
CA LEU A 10 -1.60 4.64 -5.05
C LEU A 10 -2.29 3.89 -3.91
N ALA A 11 -3.23 4.55 -3.24
CA ALA A 11 -3.99 3.93 -2.15
C ALA A 11 -4.80 2.74 -2.64
N ALA A 12 -5.45 2.86 -3.79
CA ALA A 12 -6.24 1.79 -4.38
C ALA A 12 -5.37 0.59 -4.77
N LEU A 13 -4.17 0.85 -5.31
CA LEU A 13 -3.25 -0.21 -5.68
C LEU A 13 -2.73 -0.94 -4.43
N LEU A 14 -2.41 -0.20 -3.37
CA LEU A 14 -1.99 -0.80 -2.11
C LEU A 14 -3.06 -1.75 -1.55
N ARG A 15 -4.31 -1.31 -1.59
CA ARG A 15 -5.42 -2.15 -1.17
C ARG A 15 -5.55 -3.38 -2.06
N GLN A 16 -5.45 -3.20 -3.38
CA GLN A 16 -5.61 -4.30 -4.34
C GLN A 16 -4.56 -5.38 -4.14
N ILE A 17 -3.29 -5.00 -3.98
CA ILE A 17 -2.24 -6.00 -3.78
C ILE A 17 -2.42 -6.75 -2.47
N ARG A 18 -2.94 -6.08 -1.43
CA ARG A 18 -3.26 -6.75 -0.17
C ARG A 18 -4.38 -7.77 -0.36
N VAL A 19 -5.45 -7.37 -1.01
CA VAL A 19 -6.61 -8.25 -1.27
C VAL A 19 -6.20 -9.43 -2.13
N ASP A 20 -5.39 -9.20 -3.16
CA ASP A 20 -4.89 -10.27 -4.03
C ASP A 20 -4.01 -11.26 -3.26
N ALA A 21 -3.29 -10.79 -2.26
CA ALA A 21 -2.49 -11.63 -1.38
C ALA A 21 -3.34 -12.36 -0.32
N LYS A 22 -4.64 -12.09 -0.28
CA LYS A 22 -5.59 -12.69 0.65
C LYS A 22 -5.26 -12.36 2.10
N LEU A 23 -4.79 -11.14 2.33
CA LEU A 23 -4.45 -10.65 3.67
C LEU A 23 -5.45 -9.59 4.11
N THR A 24 -5.75 -9.59 5.41
CA THR A 24 -6.56 -8.52 6.01
C THR A 24 -5.65 -7.33 6.34
N GLN A 25 -6.26 -6.17 6.57
CA GLN A 25 -5.51 -4.99 7.03
C GLN A 25 -4.76 -5.29 8.33
N GLY A 26 -5.41 -6.01 9.27
CA GLY A 26 -4.78 -6.36 10.53
C GLY A 26 -3.57 -7.26 10.36
N GLN A 27 -3.64 -8.21 9.42
CA GLN A 27 -2.52 -9.11 9.16
C GLN A 27 -1.31 -8.34 8.60
N VAL A 28 -1.56 -7.42 7.67
CA VAL A 28 -0.47 -6.58 7.15
C VAL A 28 0.10 -5.70 8.25
N ALA A 29 -0.77 -5.09 9.07
CA ALA A 29 -0.35 -4.25 10.18
C ALA A 29 0.61 -5.00 11.12
N VAL A 30 0.28 -6.23 11.49
CA VAL A 30 1.14 -7.06 12.33
C VAL A 30 2.51 -7.25 11.68
N ARG A 31 2.53 -7.55 10.39
CA ARG A 31 3.79 -7.81 9.66
C ARG A 31 4.71 -6.59 9.59
N ILE A 32 4.13 -5.39 9.56
CA ILE A 32 4.93 -4.14 9.51
C ILE A 32 5.07 -3.47 10.87
N GLY A 33 4.59 -4.12 11.94
CA GLY A 33 4.73 -3.59 13.31
C GLY A 33 3.91 -2.34 13.55
N GLN A 34 2.75 -2.21 12.91
CA GLN A 34 1.88 -1.05 13.03
C GLN A 34 0.48 -1.46 13.45
N ARG A 35 -0.36 -0.48 13.78
CA ARG A 35 -1.76 -0.71 14.08
C ARG A 35 -2.57 -0.83 12.80
N GLN A 36 -3.73 -1.51 12.88
CA GLN A 36 -4.62 -1.63 11.74
C GLN A 36 -5.01 -0.27 11.17
N SER A 37 -5.20 0.74 12.03
CA SER A 37 -5.56 2.08 11.59
C SER A 37 -4.51 2.70 10.66
N TYR A 38 -3.23 2.33 10.81
CA TYR A 38 -2.17 2.76 9.91
C TYR A 38 -2.44 2.27 8.48
N VAL A 39 -2.76 0.98 8.34
CA VAL A 39 -3.09 0.39 7.04
C VAL A 39 -4.36 1.00 6.47
N SER A 40 -5.39 1.15 7.30
CA SER A 40 -6.65 1.76 6.89
C SER A 40 -6.43 3.17 6.33
N LYS A 41 -5.59 3.96 6.99
CA LYS A 41 -5.31 5.35 6.58
C LYS A 41 -4.56 5.43 5.26
N TYR A 42 -3.55 4.59 5.04
CA TYR A 42 -2.85 4.68 3.76
C TYR A 42 -3.71 4.11 2.61
N GLU A 43 -4.57 3.15 2.89
CA GLU A 43 -5.46 2.59 1.86
C GLU A 43 -6.63 3.54 1.53
N SER A 44 -6.99 4.42 2.44
CA SER A 44 -8.02 5.44 2.19
C SER A 44 -7.46 6.70 1.55
N GLY A 45 -6.15 6.82 1.46
CA GLY A 45 -5.50 8.02 0.95
C GLY A 45 -5.31 9.12 1.97
N GLU A 46 -5.67 8.90 3.23
CA GLU A 46 -5.48 9.89 4.29
C GLU A 46 -4.03 10.08 4.66
N GLN A 47 -3.22 9.04 4.51
CA GLN A 47 -1.82 9.07 4.92
C GLN A 47 -0.93 8.64 3.77
N ARG A 48 0.15 9.39 3.56
CA ARG A 48 1.17 9.03 2.58
C ARG A 48 2.20 8.11 3.20
N LEU A 49 2.78 7.26 2.37
CA LEU A 49 3.92 6.44 2.76
C LEU A 49 5.16 7.00 2.09
N ASP A 50 6.26 7.10 2.84
CA ASP A 50 7.55 7.37 2.21
C ASP A 50 8.05 6.08 1.55
N LEU A 51 9.17 6.18 0.83
CA LEU A 51 9.70 5.04 0.09
C LEU A 51 10.07 3.87 1.00
N ILE A 52 10.61 4.16 2.16
CA ILE A 52 11.01 3.12 3.12
C ILE A 52 9.79 2.41 3.67
N GLU A 53 8.75 3.16 4.01
CA GLU A 53 7.49 2.60 4.49
C GLU A 53 6.80 1.77 3.40
N LEU A 54 6.82 2.27 2.17
CA LEU A 54 6.26 1.55 1.03
C LEU A 54 6.97 0.22 0.80
N GLU A 55 8.29 0.22 0.90
CA GLU A 55 9.08 -1.00 0.76
C GLU A 55 8.68 -2.04 1.81
N ALA A 56 8.49 -1.60 3.05
CA ALA A 56 8.07 -2.49 4.13
C ALA A 56 6.70 -3.10 3.87
N VAL A 57 5.75 -2.29 3.37
CA VAL A 57 4.41 -2.76 3.02
C VAL A 57 4.49 -3.78 1.88
N CYS A 58 5.23 -3.48 0.83
CA CYS A 58 5.40 -4.38 -0.30
C CYS A 58 5.98 -5.73 0.13
N LYS A 59 6.99 -5.70 0.99
CA LYS A 59 7.59 -6.91 1.54
C LYS A 59 6.56 -7.72 2.35
N ALA A 60 5.73 -7.04 3.13
CA ALA A 60 4.72 -7.69 3.96
C ALA A 60 3.67 -8.42 3.12
N VAL A 61 3.32 -7.88 1.95
CA VAL A 61 2.33 -8.50 1.06
C VAL A 61 2.97 -9.41 0.01
N GLY A 62 4.30 -9.50 -0.02
CA GLY A 62 4.99 -10.44 -0.90
C GLY A 62 5.19 -9.96 -2.33
N ILE A 63 5.24 -8.65 -2.56
CA ILE A 63 5.51 -8.09 -3.88
C ILE A 63 6.83 -7.31 -3.86
N PRO A 64 7.72 -7.50 -4.85
CA PRO A 64 8.91 -6.67 -4.95
C PRO A 64 8.53 -5.20 -5.17
N LEU A 65 9.26 -4.28 -4.53
CA LEU A 65 8.99 -2.85 -4.68
C LEU A 65 9.02 -2.43 -6.16
N ALA A 66 9.97 -2.95 -6.93
CA ALA A 66 10.07 -2.63 -8.36
C ALA A 66 8.81 -3.04 -9.12
N GLU A 67 8.24 -4.19 -8.79
CA GLU A 67 7.00 -4.65 -9.42
C GLU A 67 5.82 -3.76 -9.03
N PHE A 68 5.76 -3.33 -7.78
CA PHE A 68 4.72 -2.40 -7.34
C PHE A 68 4.79 -1.10 -8.10
N VAL A 69 6.00 -0.53 -8.22
CA VAL A 69 6.21 0.73 -8.95
C VAL A 69 5.83 0.57 -10.42
N ARG A 70 6.21 -0.55 -11.04
CA ARG A 70 5.84 -0.84 -12.42
C ARG A 70 4.33 -0.82 -12.60
N ARG A 71 3.60 -1.49 -11.72
CA ARG A 71 2.12 -1.51 -11.78
C ARG A 71 1.54 -0.12 -11.60
N TYR A 72 2.09 0.65 -10.68
CA TYR A 72 1.64 2.03 -10.45
C TYR A 72 1.82 2.88 -11.71
N LEU A 73 2.95 2.75 -12.38
CA LEU A 73 3.25 3.53 -13.58
C LEU A 73 2.40 3.13 -14.78
N GLU A 74 2.03 1.85 -14.86
CA GLU A 74 1.21 1.35 -15.97
C GLU A 74 -0.26 1.68 -15.82
N GLY A 75 -0.71 1.76 -14.60
CA GLY A 75 -2.10 1.95 -14.27
C GLY A 75 -2.77 3.11 -14.89
#